data_f1e2eba8c03941d2095e73faf5efdc72
#
_entry.id   f1e2eba8c03941d2095e73faf5efdc72
#
_cell.length_a   1.000
_cell.length_b   1.000
_cell.length_c   1.000
_cell.angle_alpha   90.00
_cell.angle_beta   90.00
_cell.angle_gamma   90.00
#
_symmetry.space_group_name_H-M   'P 1'
#
loop_
_entity.id
_entity.type
_entity.pdbx_description
1 polymer ?
#
loop_
_entity_poly.entity_id
_entity_poly.type
_entity_poly.pdbx_seq_one_letter_code
_entity_poly.pdbx_strand_id
1 'polypeptide(L)'
;MKLAVPGLSRRRGALAAALAVPVLMLCCSAAGAQDLLSGVVPGAKTDLSVKMQILVVMTLLGLLPVMVMMMTSFTRFVIVLSLLRQALGLQQGLPNRIVTGIALILTLLVMRPIGDQVWKEAFMPYDRDQIGMQEALKIAEVPISRFMLAQTSKAALAQIAHLAGEPSSMRPQDHSFTVKLAAFVLSELKTAFQIGCMLFIPFLIIDLVVASVLMAMGMMMLSPLVISLPFKLLLFVLVDGWTLTVNTLVTSIQGY
;
A
#
# COMPACT_ATOMS: atom_id res chain seq x y z
N MET A 1 36.55 36.66 12.60
CA MET A 1 35.30 36.99 11.94
C MET A 1 34.49 35.73 11.78
N LYS A 2 33.62 35.40 12.76
CA LYS A 2 32.83 34.14 12.81
C LYS A 2 31.47 34.42 12.17
N LEU A 3 31.24 33.83 11.01
CA LEU A 3 29.91 33.82 10.39
C LEU A 3 29.07 32.70 11.02
N ALA A 4 28.15 33.06 11.89
CA ALA A 4 27.13 32.18 12.42
C ALA A 4 26.00 32.05 11.37
N VAL A 5 25.74 30.86 10.90
CA VAL A 5 24.60 30.55 10.04
C VAL A 5 23.41 30.15 10.92
N PRO A 6 22.37 30.97 11.07
CA PRO A 6 21.17 30.61 11.82
C PRO A 6 20.19 29.89 10.92
N GLY A 7 20.01 28.61 11.08
CA GLY A 7 18.99 27.88 10.31
C GLY A 7 18.94 26.38 10.48
N LEU A 8 19.99 25.74 10.98
CA LEU A 8 20.06 24.26 11.04
C LEU A 8 19.45 23.65 12.32
N SER A 9 19.25 24.41 13.38
CA SER A 9 18.73 23.88 14.65
C SER A 9 17.22 23.64 14.65
N ARG A 10 16.46 24.44 13.88
CA ARG A 10 14.98 24.32 13.81
C ARG A 10 14.48 23.09 13.02
N ARG A 11 15.24 22.62 12.02
CA ARG A 11 14.86 21.43 11.22
C ARG A 11 15.16 20.12 11.93
N ARG A 12 16.17 20.07 12.80
CA ARG A 12 16.48 18.88 13.62
C ARG A 12 15.44 18.62 14.71
N GLY A 13 14.83 19.67 15.25
CA GLY A 13 13.73 19.57 16.20
C GLY A 13 12.45 19.02 15.58
N ALA A 14 12.12 19.42 14.34
CA ALA A 14 10.92 18.95 13.65
C ALA A 14 11.01 17.47 13.24
N LEU A 15 12.19 16.99 12.83
CA LEU A 15 12.40 15.57 12.51
C LEU A 15 12.44 14.69 13.77
N ALA A 16 13.01 15.18 14.87
CA ALA A 16 13.00 14.49 16.16
C ALA A 16 11.57 14.45 16.75
N ALA A 17 10.78 15.51 16.58
CA ALA A 17 9.39 15.54 17.00
C ALA A 17 8.51 14.60 16.15
N ALA A 18 8.74 14.50 14.84
CA ALA A 18 7.99 13.59 13.96
C ALA A 18 8.28 12.10 14.22
N LEU A 19 9.43 11.77 14.78
CA LEU A 19 9.77 10.40 15.21
C LEU A 19 9.42 10.14 16.69
N ALA A 20 9.34 11.18 17.52
CA ALA A 20 9.00 11.06 18.93
C ALA A 20 7.48 10.92 19.16
N VAL A 21 6.65 11.47 18.26
CA VAL A 21 5.19 11.42 18.39
C VAL A 21 4.66 9.97 18.36
N PRO A 22 5.07 9.06 17.45
CA PRO A 22 4.61 7.67 17.50
C PRO A 22 5.16 6.89 18.70
N VAL A 23 6.34 7.24 19.20
CA VAL A 23 6.94 6.59 20.39
C VAL A 23 6.27 7.10 21.68
N LEU A 24 5.92 8.37 21.76
CA LEU A 24 5.19 8.94 22.91
C LEU A 24 3.73 8.49 22.97
N MET A 25 3.09 8.28 21.81
CA MET A 25 1.74 7.66 21.74
C MET A 25 1.74 6.20 22.21
N LEU A 26 2.87 5.50 22.13
CA LEU A 26 3.03 4.13 22.66
C LEU A 26 3.21 4.10 24.19
N CYS A 27 3.62 5.20 24.83
CA CYS A 27 3.86 5.26 26.28
C CYS A 27 2.73 5.91 27.10
N CYS A 28 1.79 6.61 26.46
CA CYS A 28 0.71 7.29 27.18
C CYS A 28 -0.48 6.37 27.41
N SER A 29 -0.52 5.82 28.58
CA SER A 29 -1.66 5.50 29.44
C SER A 29 -2.42 4.18 29.19
N ALA A 30 -2.31 3.32 30.20
CA ALA A 30 -3.22 2.22 30.48
C ALA A 30 -4.72 2.67 30.60
N ALA A 31 -4.99 3.94 30.87
CA ALA A 31 -6.31 4.53 30.88
C ALA A 31 -6.90 4.70 29.45
N GLY A 32 -6.07 5.06 28.45
CA GLY A 32 -6.53 5.17 27.06
C GLY A 32 -6.79 3.82 26.36
N ALA A 33 -6.23 2.72 26.88
CA ALA A 33 -6.48 1.38 26.34
C ALA A 33 -7.92 0.90 26.58
N GLN A 34 -8.56 1.34 27.64
CA GLN A 34 -9.96 1.00 27.94
C GLN A 34 -10.92 1.73 27.00
N ASP A 35 -10.65 2.98 26.66
CA ASP A 35 -11.46 3.76 25.72
C ASP A 35 -11.30 3.25 24.28
N LEU A 36 -10.09 2.82 23.87
CA LEU A 36 -9.85 2.20 22.58
C LEU A 36 -10.57 0.86 22.43
N LEU A 37 -10.61 0.05 23.50
CA LEU A 37 -11.30 -1.26 23.48
C LEU A 37 -12.82 -1.11 23.38
N SER A 38 -13.42 -0.15 24.10
CA SER A 38 -14.85 0.13 24.03
C SER A 38 -15.27 0.68 22.67
N GLY A 39 -14.36 1.40 21.97
CA GLY A 39 -14.60 1.95 20.65
C GLY A 39 -14.46 0.93 19.50
N VAL A 40 -13.56 -0.05 19.64
CA VAL A 40 -13.24 -1.02 18.57
C VAL A 40 -14.03 -2.32 18.68
N VAL A 41 -14.47 -2.70 19.89
CA VAL A 41 -15.26 -3.93 20.11
C VAL A 41 -16.57 -3.55 20.81
N PRO A 42 -17.65 -3.22 20.05
CA PRO A 42 -18.96 -2.96 20.64
C PRO A 42 -19.49 -4.26 21.28
N GLY A 43 -19.56 -4.29 22.62
CA GLY A 43 -20.09 -5.44 23.38
C GLY A 43 -19.06 -6.22 24.20
N ALA A 44 -17.79 -5.82 24.26
CA ALA A 44 -16.84 -6.37 25.21
C ALA A 44 -17.25 -5.94 26.62
N LYS A 45 -18.07 -6.78 27.29
CA LYS A 45 -18.38 -6.63 28.70
C LYS A 45 -17.08 -6.76 29.51
N THR A 46 -16.97 -5.96 30.53
CA THR A 46 -15.84 -5.69 31.42
C THR A 46 -15.26 -6.90 32.19
N ASP A 47 -15.59 -8.13 31.80
CA ASP A 47 -15.15 -9.36 32.48
C ASP A 47 -13.91 -10.04 31.88
N LEU A 48 -13.33 -9.45 30.81
CA LEU A 48 -12.08 -9.96 30.29
C LEU A 48 -10.91 -9.61 31.24
N SER A 49 -10.21 -10.64 31.70
CA SER A 49 -8.97 -10.46 32.47
C SER A 49 -8.06 -9.43 31.80
N VAL A 50 -7.44 -8.53 32.57
CA VAL A 50 -6.52 -7.49 32.09
C VAL A 50 -5.45 -8.08 31.14
N LYS A 51 -5.03 -9.33 31.36
CA LYS A 51 -4.10 -10.05 30.48
C LYS A 51 -4.67 -10.27 29.06
N MET A 52 -5.94 -10.59 28.93
CA MET A 52 -6.63 -10.77 27.65
C MET A 52 -6.82 -9.43 26.93
N GLN A 53 -7.12 -8.36 27.66
CA GLN A 53 -7.22 -7.02 27.08
C GLN A 53 -5.91 -6.57 26.47
N ILE A 54 -4.79 -6.75 27.19
CA ILE A 54 -3.44 -6.42 26.69
C ILE A 54 -3.12 -7.24 25.46
N LEU A 55 -3.44 -8.54 25.44
CA LEU A 55 -3.19 -9.42 24.30
C LEU A 55 -3.98 -8.97 23.06
N VAL A 56 -5.26 -8.63 23.20
CA VAL A 56 -6.10 -8.13 22.10
C VAL A 56 -5.56 -6.81 21.56
N VAL A 57 -5.21 -5.85 22.43
CA VAL A 57 -4.65 -4.56 22.02
C VAL A 57 -3.33 -4.76 21.28
N MET A 58 -2.43 -5.59 21.78
CA MET A 58 -1.14 -5.88 21.11
C MET A 58 -1.33 -6.53 19.74
N THR A 59 -2.28 -7.46 19.60
CA THR A 59 -2.57 -8.08 18.29
C THR A 59 -3.19 -7.10 17.33
N LEU A 60 -4.12 -6.25 17.77
CA LEU A 60 -4.72 -5.20 16.94
C LEU A 60 -3.69 -4.17 16.49
N LEU A 61 -2.82 -3.71 17.41
CA LEU A 61 -1.73 -2.79 17.05
C LEU A 61 -0.75 -3.41 16.04
N GLY A 62 -0.48 -4.71 16.16
CA GLY A 62 0.39 -5.43 15.21
C GLY A 62 -0.23 -5.59 13.82
N LEU A 63 -1.55 -5.73 13.73
CA LEU A 63 -2.28 -5.88 12.46
C LEU A 63 -2.59 -4.53 11.78
N LEU A 64 -2.65 -3.44 12.54
CA LEU A 64 -3.03 -2.12 12.04
C LEU A 64 -2.18 -1.65 10.84
N PRO A 65 -0.84 -1.72 10.84
CA PRO A 65 -0.03 -1.31 9.68
C PRO A 65 -0.37 -2.10 8.42
N VAL A 66 -0.61 -3.40 8.56
CA VAL A 66 -0.96 -4.28 7.42
C VAL A 66 -2.32 -3.90 6.85
N MET A 67 -3.31 -3.66 7.72
CA MET A 67 -4.65 -3.22 7.30
C MET A 67 -4.60 -1.88 6.56
N VAL A 68 -3.84 -0.91 7.09
CA VAL A 68 -3.66 0.39 6.42
C VAL A 68 -3.01 0.21 5.04
N MET A 69 -1.97 -0.61 4.92
CA MET A 69 -1.33 -0.88 3.62
C MET A 69 -2.31 -1.54 2.64
N MET A 70 -3.17 -2.46 3.10
CA MET A 70 -4.17 -3.12 2.26
C MET A 70 -5.30 -2.18 1.78
N MET A 71 -5.57 -1.09 2.49
CA MET A 71 -6.57 -0.07 2.12
C MET A 71 -6.03 0.97 1.14
N THR A 72 -4.75 0.91 0.79
CA THR A 72 -4.08 1.86 -0.09
C THR A 72 -3.63 1.20 -1.39
N SER A 73 -3.16 2.00 -2.35
CA SER A 73 -2.56 1.52 -3.60
C SER A 73 -1.20 0.83 -3.42
N PHE A 74 -0.72 0.69 -2.18
CA PHE A 74 0.58 0.08 -1.87
C PHE A 74 0.73 -1.32 -2.46
N THR A 75 -0.32 -2.14 -2.34
CA THR A 75 -0.33 -3.52 -2.85
C THR A 75 -0.07 -3.57 -4.36
N ARG A 76 -0.72 -2.69 -5.15
CA ARG A 76 -0.50 -2.57 -6.58
C ARG A 76 0.94 -2.21 -6.90
N PHE A 77 1.48 -1.18 -6.26
CA PHE A 77 2.83 -0.71 -6.53
C PHE A 77 3.89 -1.74 -6.17
N VAL A 78 3.79 -2.37 -5.00
CA VAL A 78 4.81 -3.35 -4.59
C VAL A 78 4.82 -4.59 -5.49
N ILE A 79 3.65 -5.05 -5.94
CA ILE A 79 3.56 -6.22 -6.84
C ILE A 79 4.14 -5.88 -8.20
N VAL A 80 3.73 -4.77 -8.83
CA VAL A 80 4.20 -4.39 -10.17
C VAL A 80 5.71 -4.13 -10.18
N LEU A 81 6.22 -3.39 -9.20
CA LEU A 81 7.66 -3.13 -9.09
C LEU A 81 8.46 -4.41 -8.79
N SER A 82 7.90 -5.35 -8.03
CA SER A 82 8.53 -6.66 -7.79
C SER A 82 8.58 -7.50 -9.06
N LEU A 83 7.51 -7.50 -9.85
CA LEU A 83 7.46 -8.18 -11.15
C LEU A 83 8.43 -7.54 -12.16
N LEU A 84 8.51 -6.21 -12.21
CA LEU A 84 9.48 -5.50 -13.04
C LEU A 84 10.92 -5.88 -12.68
N ARG A 85 11.26 -5.88 -11.39
CA ARG A 85 12.58 -6.32 -10.91
C ARG A 85 12.90 -7.76 -11.35
N GLN A 86 11.90 -8.64 -11.28
CA GLN A 86 12.03 -10.03 -11.71
C GLN A 86 12.21 -10.13 -13.24
N ALA A 87 11.44 -9.36 -14.01
CA ALA A 87 11.53 -9.30 -15.46
C ALA A 87 12.93 -8.87 -15.96
N LEU A 88 13.51 -7.88 -15.28
CA LEU A 88 14.87 -7.40 -15.56
C LEU A 88 15.98 -8.37 -15.13
N GLY A 89 15.67 -9.46 -14.39
CA GLY A 89 16.67 -10.37 -13.86
C GLY A 89 17.50 -9.83 -12.68
N LEU A 90 17.10 -8.69 -12.10
CA LEU A 90 17.82 -8.00 -11.01
C LEU A 90 17.52 -8.57 -9.62
N GLN A 91 17.22 -9.87 -9.50
CA GLN A 91 16.84 -10.47 -8.23
C GLN A 91 17.93 -10.34 -7.15
N GLN A 92 19.20 -10.39 -7.54
CA GLN A 92 20.35 -10.24 -6.64
C GLN A 92 20.88 -8.80 -6.57
N GLY A 93 20.65 -7.98 -7.60
CA GLY A 93 21.20 -6.64 -7.70
C GLY A 93 20.40 -5.56 -6.97
N LEU A 94 19.07 -5.69 -6.91
CA LEU A 94 18.20 -4.69 -6.28
C LEU A 94 17.50 -5.30 -5.04
N PRO A 95 17.85 -4.87 -3.81
CA PRO A 95 17.23 -5.39 -2.60
C PRO A 95 15.71 -5.12 -2.55
N ASN A 96 14.93 -6.07 -2.00
CA ASN A 96 13.47 -5.90 -1.84
C ASN A 96 13.11 -4.63 -1.07
N ARG A 97 13.95 -4.23 -0.12
CA ARG A 97 13.72 -3.03 0.71
C ARG A 97 13.64 -1.75 -0.12
N ILE A 98 14.43 -1.65 -1.20
CA ILE A 98 14.40 -0.49 -2.11
C ILE A 98 13.08 -0.46 -2.88
N VAL A 99 12.66 -1.60 -3.43
CA VAL A 99 11.37 -1.74 -4.14
C VAL A 99 10.20 -1.36 -3.24
N THR A 100 10.19 -1.88 -2.01
CA THR A 100 9.18 -1.54 -1.01
C THR A 100 9.22 -0.05 -0.64
N GLY A 101 10.41 0.54 -0.52
CA GLY A 101 10.57 1.98 -0.25
C GLY A 101 10.00 2.86 -1.36
N ILE A 102 10.29 2.52 -2.63
CA ILE A 102 9.73 3.23 -3.78
C ILE A 102 8.19 3.09 -3.81
N ALA A 103 7.67 1.87 -3.61
CA ALA A 103 6.24 1.63 -3.54
C ALA A 103 5.56 2.47 -2.45
N LEU A 104 6.19 2.60 -1.28
CA LEU A 104 5.69 3.41 -0.17
C LEU A 104 5.64 4.90 -0.54
N ILE A 105 6.73 5.44 -1.14
CA ILE A 105 6.79 6.84 -1.55
C ILE A 105 5.72 7.16 -2.61
N LEU A 106 5.55 6.29 -3.60
CA LEU A 106 4.51 6.44 -4.62
C LEU A 106 3.10 6.36 -4.01
N THR A 107 2.91 5.46 -3.05
CA THR A 107 1.64 5.35 -2.33
C THR A 107 1.32 6.64 -1.57
N LEU A 108 2.28 7.19 -0.84
CA LEU A 108 2.10 8.45 -0.12
C LEU A 108 1.78 9.62 -1.07
N LEU A 109 2.42 9.65 -2.24
CA LEU A 109 2.16 10.68 -3.25
C LEU A 109 0.71 10.61 -3.76
N VAL A 110 0.26 9.41 -4.12
CA VAL A 110 -1.08 9.19 -4.70
C VAL A 110 -2.19 9.30 -3.65
N MET A 111 -1.94 8.83 -2.42
CA MET A 111 -2.92 8.86 -1.34
C MET A 111 -2.99 10.21 -0.60
N ARG A 112 -2.13 11.17 -0.95
CA ARG A 112 -2.10 12.50 -0.32
C ARG A 112 -3.46 13.20 -0.29
N PRO A 113 -4.23 13.31 -1.39
CA PRO A 113 -5.53 13.99 -1.38
C PRO A 113 -6.53 13.34 -0.44
N ILE A 114 -6.50 12.00 -0.32
CA ILE A 114 -7.38 11.24 0.58
C ILE A 114 -6.94 11.46 2.03
N GLY A 115 -5.64 11.42 2.28
CA GLY A 115 -5.07 11.72 3.60
C GLY A 115 -5.42 13.11 4.09
N ASP A 116 -5.37 14.12 3.21
CA ASP A 116 -5.75 15.50 3.51
C ASP A 116 -7.25 15.62 3.84
N GLN A 117 -8.12 14.85 3.18
CA GLN A 117 -9.55 14.80 3.50
C GLN A 117 -9.79 14.15 4.87
N VAL A 118 -9.22 12.99 5.12
CA VAL A 118 -9.34 12.30 6.43
C VAL A 118 -8.82 13.19 7.56
N TRP A 119 -7.70 13.89 7.33
CA TRP A 119 -7.14 14.81 8.30
C TRP A 119 -8.09 15.94 8.67
N LYS A 120 -8.68 16.59 7.65
CA LYS A 120 -9.57 17.74 7.85
C LYS A 120 -10.93 17.37 8.38
N GLU A 121 -11.51 16.27 7.90
CA GLU A 121 -12.91 15.92 8.19
C GLU A 121 -13.04 15.06 9.46
N ALA A 122 -12.04 14.23 9.79
CA ALA A 122 -12.10 13.33 10.93
C ALA A 122 -11.10 13.70 12.03
N PHE A 123 -9.82 13.88 11.70
CA PHE A 123 -8.77 14.06 12.71
C PHE A 123 -8.82 15.44 13.37
N MET A 124 -8.97 16.53 12.61
CA MET A 124 -9.03 17.88 13.17
C MET A 124 -10.24 18.11 14.11
N PRO A 125 -11.48 17.67 13.77
CA PRO A 125 -12.60 17.78 14.70
C PRO A 125 -12.43 16.91 15.96
N TYR A 126 -11.81 15.75 15.83
CA TYR A 126 -11.47 14.89 16.95
C TYR A 126 -10.44 15.54 17.90
N ASP A 127 -9.37 16.13 17.35
CA ASP A 127 -8.33 16.83 18.11
C ASP A 127 -8.87 18.07 18.87
N ARG A 128 -9.97 18.63 18.37
CA ARG A 128 -10.68 19.77 19.01
C ARG A 128 -11.80 19.34 19.96
N ASP A 129 -11.88 18.07 20.31
CA ASP A 129 -12.94 17.50 21.17
C ASP A 129 -14.37 17.78 20.68
N GLN A 130 -14.56 18.01 19.36
CA GLN A 130 -15.87 18.28 18.76
C GLN A 130 -16.65 17.01 18.46
N ILE A 131 -15.94 15.90 18.23
CA ILE A 131 -16.50 14.57 17.89
C ILE A 131 -15.81 13.49 18.70
N GLY A 132 -16.57 12.42 19.02
CA GLY A 132 -16.02 11.25 19.68
C GLY A 132 -15.18 10.35 18.74
N MET A 133 -14.34 9.49 19.30
CA MET A 133 -13.50 8.55 18.53
C MET A 133 -14.31 7.69 17.54
N GLN A 134 -15.48 7.19 17.94
CA GLN A 134 -16.32 6.35 17.08
C GLN A 134 -16.88 7.12 15.88
N GLU A 135 -17.22 8.37 16.09
CA GLU A 135 -17.73 9.26 15.04
C GLU A 135 -16.60 9.67 14.08
N ALA A 136 -15.41 9.98 14.61
CA ALA A 136 -14.22 10.25 13.81
C ALA A 136 -13.85 9.07 12.90
N LEU A 137 -13.92 7.83 13.40
CA LEU A 137 -13.68 6.62 12.59
C LEU A 137 -14.71 6.46 11.47
N LYS A 138 -15.99 6.71 11.74
CA LYS A 138 -17.06 6.65 10.72
C LYS A 138 -16.86 7.72 9.64
N ILE A 139 -16.48 8.93 10.04
CA ILE A 139 -16.18 10.01 9.08
C ILE A 139 -14.94 9.68 8.25
N ALA A 140 -13.89 9.13 8.86
CA ALA A 140 -12.67 8.70 8.16
C ALA A 140 -12.94 7.54 7.17
N GLU A 141 -13.89 6.67 7.46
CA GLU A 141 -14.27 5.57 6.57
C GLU A 141 -14.80 6.07 5.22
N VAL A 142 -15.51 7.20 5.18
CA VAL A 142 -16.17 7.69 3.96
C VAL A 142 -15.19 7.97 2.81
N PRO A 143 -14.16 8.80 2.96
CA PRO A 143 -13.19 9.07 1.89
C PRO A 143 -12.39 7.82 1.50
N ILE A 144 -12.07 6.96 2.46
CA ILE A 144 -11.35 5.69 2.20
C ILE A 144 -12.24 4.72 1.40
N SER A 145 -13.49 4.54 1.80
CA SER A 145 -14.46 3.69 1.07
C SER A 145 -14.72 4.21 -0.34
N ARG A 146 -14.81 5.52 -0.53
CA ARG A 146 -14.97 6.13 -1.85
C ARG A 146 -13.78 5.81 -2.75
N PHE A 147 -12.56 5.94 -2.24
CA PHE A 147 -11.35 5.57 -2.96
C PHE A 147 -11.35 4.09 -3.33
N MET A 148 -11.59 3.19 -2.36
CA MET A 148 -11.62 1.75 -2.60
C MET A 148 -12.65 1.38 -3.68
N LEU A 149 -13.85 1.94 -3.62
CA LEU A 149 -14.90 1.68 -4.61
C LEU A 149 -14.54 2.21 -6.00
N ALA A 150 -13.87 3.37 -6.10
CA ALA A 150 -13.42 3.93 -7.38
C ALA A 150 -12.39 3.02 -8.09
N GLN A 151 -11.56 2.30 -7.32
CA GLN A 151 -10.57 1.37 -7.85
C GLN A 151 -11.09 -0.07 -8.00
N THR A 152 -12.25 -0.39 -7.43
CA THR A 152 -12.79 -1.75 -7.45
C THR A 152 -13.58 -2.00 -8.74
N SER A 153 -13.26 -3.10 -9.43
CA SER A 153 -14.04 -3.53 -10.59
C SER A 153 -15.42 -4.02 -10.16
N LYS A 154 -16.45 -3.69 -10.95
CA LYS A 154 -17.84 -4.13 -10.68
C LYS A 154 -17.97 -5.65 -10.55
N ALA A 155 -17.20 -6.39 -11.33
CA ALA A 155 -17.17 -7.85 -11.29
C ALA A 155 -16.61 -8.39 -9.97
N ALA A 156 -15.51 -7.79 -9.45
CA ALA A 156 -14.94 -8.19 -8.16
C ALA A 156 -15.88 -7.88 -7.00
N LEU A 157 -16.53 -6.70 -7.02
CA LEU A 157 -17.50 -6.34 -6.00
C LEU A 157 -18.69 -7.31 -5.99
N ALA A 158 -19.28 -7.60 -7.15
CA ALA A 158 -20.40 -8.55 -7.27
C ALA A 158 -20.01 -9.96 -6.80
N GLN A 159 -18.82 -10.44 -7.15
CA GLN A 159 -18.32 -11.74 -6.73
C GLN A 159 -18.16 -11.84 -5.21
N ILE A 160 -17.53 -10.84 -4.59
CA ILE A 160 -17.31 -10.84 -3.13
C ILE A 160 -18.63 -10.63 -2.37
N ALA A 161 -19.53 -9.76 -2.86
CA ALA A 161 -20.85 -9.57 -2.27
C ALA A 161 -21.66 -10.88 -2.27
N HIS A 162 -21.64 -11.61 -3.39
CA HIS A 162 -22.27 -12.92 -3.48
C HIS A 162 -21.70 -13.94 -2.48
N LEU A 163 -20.34 -13.97 -2.33
CA LEU A 163 -19.69 -14.85 -1.35
C LEU A 163 -20.00 -14.48 0.10
N ALA A 164 -20.22 -13.19 0.36
CA ALA A 164 -20.61 -12.69 1.69
C ALA A 164 -22.11 -12.84 1.99
N GLY A 165 -22.91 -13.31 1.01
CA GLY A 165 -24.36 -13.42 1.16
C GLY A 165 -25.10 -12.08 1.11
N GLU A 166 -24.43 -11.00 0.65
CA GLU A 166 -25.08 -9.71 0.46
C GLU A 166 -25.84 -9.67 -0.89
N PRO A 167 -27.03 -9.03 -0.97
CA PRO A 167 -27.80 -8.95 -2.21
C PRO A 167 -27.05 -8.18 -3.28
N SER A 168 -26.95 -8.77 -4.50
CA SER A 168 -26.29 -8.13 -5.64
C SER A 168 -27.02 -6.87 -6.16
N SER A 169 -28.23 -6.60 -5.68
CA SER A 169 -29.03 -5.41 -6.01
C SER A 169 -28.68 -4.19 -5.15
N MET A 170 -27.84 -4.34 -4.13
CA MET A 170 -27.39 -3.23 -3.29
C MET A 170 -26.52 -2.26 -4.08
N ARG A 171 -26.62 -0.96 -3.73
CA ARG A 171 -25.69 0.04 -4.29
C ARG A 171 -24.28 -0.23 -3.76
N PRO A 172 -23.23 0.01 -4.56
CA PRO A 172 -21.84 -0.23 -4.15
C PRO A 172 -21.46 0.41 -2.80
N GLN A 173 -22.08 1.54 -2.47
CA GLN A 173 -21.81 2.28 -1.24
C GLN A 173 -22.43 1.63 0.03
N ASP A 174 -23.51 0.85 -0.15
CA ASP A 174 -24.29 0.29 0.95
C ASP A 174 -23.76 -1.06 1.43
N HIS A 175 -22.81 -1.68 0.70
CA HIS A 175 -22.14 -2.90 1.13
C HIS A 175 -21.33 -2.70 2.41
N SER A 176 -21.14 -3.77 3.16
CA SER A 176 -20.31 -3.75 4.38
C SER A 176 -18.87 -3.35 4.07
N PHE A 177 -18.20 -2.71 5.01
CA PHE A 177 -16.80 -2.29 4.84
C PHE A 177 -15.87 -3.47 4.50
N THR A 178 -16.13 -4.63 5.11
CA THR A 178 -15.36 -5.87 4.87
C THR A 178 -15.48 -6.34 3.42
N VAL A 179 -16.69 -6.28 2.84
CA VAL A 179 -16.94 -6.63 1.43
C VAL A 179 -16.24 -5.65 0.50
N LYS A 180 -16.33 -4.34 0.77
CA LYS A 180 -15.62 -3.31 0.00
C LYS A 180 -14.11 -3.53 0.03
N LEU A 181 -13.54 -3.79 1.21
CA LEU A 181 -12.11 -4.04 1.38
C LEU A 181 -11.65 -5.29 0.62
N ALA A 182 -12.37 -6.42 0.78
CA ALA A 182 -12.02 -7.66 0.10
C ALA A 182 -12.13 -7.55 -1.42
N ALA A 183 -13.17 -6.88 -1.92
CA ALA A 183 -13.36 -6.63 -3.34
C ALA A 183 -12.28 -5.70 -3.92
N PHE A 184 -11.89 -4.67 -3.15
CA PHE A 184 -10.80 -3.77 -3.49
C PHE A 184 -9.47 -4.52 -3.61
N VAL A 185 -9.09 -5.30 -2.60
CA VAL A 185 -7.83 -6.09 -2.61
C VAL A 185 -7.80 -7.05 -3.80
N LEU A 186 -8.90 -7.75 -4.08
CA LEU A 186 -9.00 -8.64 -5.24
C LEU A 186 -8.83 -7.88 -6.56
N SER A 187 -9.44 -6.71 -6.68
CA SER A 187 -9.33 -5.85 -7.87
C SER A 187 -7.91 -5.30 -8.04
N GLU A 188 -7.28 -4.86 -6.94
CA GLU A 188 -5.89 -4.38 -6.94
C GLU A 188 -4.91 -5.47 -7.37
N LEU A 189 -5.06 -6.70 -6.84
CA LEU A 189 -4.26 -7.85 -7.24
C LEU A 189 -4.39 -8.12 -8.74
N LYS A 190 -5.63 -8.19 -9.25
CA LYS A 190 -5.89 -8.42 -10.67
C LYS A 190 -5.23 -7.36 -11.55
N THR A 191 -5.42 -6.09 -11.22
CA THR A 191 -4.84 -4.96 -11.96
C THR A 191 -3.31 -4.97 -11.90
N ALA A 192 -2.74 -5.24 -10.71
CA ALA A 192 -1.29 -5.33 -10.53
C ALA A 192 -0.67 -6.44 -11.39
N PHE A 193 -1.30 -7.62 -11.44
CA PHE A 193 -0.83 -8.70 -12.30
C PHE A 193 -1.00 -8.39 -13.78
N GLN A 194 -2.08 -7.74 -14.19
CA GLN A 194 -2.27 -7.32 -15.58
C GLN A 194 -1.17 -6.36 -16.02
N ILE A 195 -0.90 -5.29 -15.26
CA ILE A 195 0.17 -4.34 -15.55
C ILE A 195 1.53 -5.04 -15.52
N GLY A 196 1.79 -5.86 -14.50
CA GLY A 196 3.04 -6.59 -14.36
C GLY A 196 3.30 -7.55 -15.53
N CYS A 197 2.28 -8.28 -16.00
CA CYS A 197 2.40 -9.14 -17.17
C CYS A 197 2.73 -8.33 -18.44
N MET A 198 2.07 -7.19 -18.64
CA MET A 198 2.35 -6.33 -19.80
C MET A 198 3.80 -5.82 -19.80
N LEU A 199 4.32 -5.47 -18.62
CA LEU A 199 5.71 -5.07 -18.47
C LEU A 199 6.68 -6.24 -18.64
N PHE A 200 6.26 -7.47 -18.33
CA PHE A 200 7.12 -8.65 -18.41
C PHE A 200 7.33 -9.14 -19.86
N ILE A 201 6.32 -9.00 -20.74
CA ILE A 201 6.32 -9.52 -22.11
C ILE A 201 7.57 -9.11 -22.92
N PRO A 202 7.99 -7.84 -23.01
CA PRO A 202 9.13 -7.45 -23.82
C PRO A 202 10.43 -8.11 -23.33
N PHE A 203 10.59 -8.29 -22.03
CA PHE A 203 11.78 -8.94 -21.47
C PHE A 203 11.77 -10.46 -21.68
N LEU A 204 10.59 -11.07 -21.67
CA LEU A 204 10.42 -12.48 -21.98
C LEU A 204 10.77 -12.78 -23.45
N ILE A 205 10.43 -11.89 -24.38
CA ILE A 205 10.81 -12.01 -25.79
C ILE A 205 12.34 -11.98 -25.93
N ILE A 206 13.03 -11.09 -25.22
CA ILE A 206 14.51 -11.03 -25.23
C ILE A 206 15.09 -12.36 -24.73
N ASP A 207 14.56 -12.91 -23.62
CA ASP A 207 15.02 -14.21 -23.11
C ASP A 207 14.85 -15.32 -24.14
N LEU A 208 13.70 -15.35 -24.82
CA LEU A 208 13.40 -16.36 -25.83
C LEU A 208 14.36 -16.27 -27.03
N VAL A 209 14.61 -15.05 -27.53
CA VAL A 209 15.53 -14.81 -28.65
C VAL A 209 16.95 -15.23 -28.27
N VAL A 210 17.44 -14.81 -27.11
CA VAL A 210 18.79 -15.18 -26.64
C VAL A 210 18.89 -16.68 -26.45
N ALA A 211 17.88 -17.34 -25.85
CA ALA A 211 17.88 -18.77 -25.68
C ALA A 211 17.89 -19.53 -27.01
N SER A 212 17.11 -19.08 -28.01
CA SER A 212 17.07 -19.71 -29.33
C SER A 212 18.41 -19.59 -30.06
N VAL A 213 19.09 -18.46 -29.99
CA VAL A 213 20.42 -18.23 -30.58
C VAL A 213 21.46 -19.13 -29.91
N LEU A 214 21.50 -19.21 -28.59
CA LEU A 214 22.45 -20.06 -27.85
C LEU A 214 22.25 -21.54 -28.17
N MET A 215 21.01 -22.00 -28.27
CA MET A 215 20.71 -23.36 -28.67
C MET A 215 21.15 -23.65 -30.11
N ALA A 216 20.93 -22.72 -31.05
CA ALA A 216 21.36 -22.89 -32.41
C ALA A 216 22.91 -22.96 -32.56
N MET A 217 23.64 -22.29 -31.66
CA MET A 217 25.10 -22.35 -31.58
C MET A 217 25.63 -23.57 -30.83
N GLY A 218 24.75 -24.44 -30.29
CA GLY A 218 25.13 -25.63 -29.52
C GLY A 218 25.63 -25.37 -28.11
N MET A 219 25.48 -24.12 -27.61
CA MET A 219 25.94 -23.72 -26.26
C MET A 219 24.91 -24.01 -25.17
N MET A 220 24.50 -25.30 -25.03
CA MET A 220 23.47 -25.70 -24.07
C MET A 220 23.84 -25.55 -22.59
N MET A 221 25.15 -25.43 -22.27
CA MET A 221 25.60 -25.28 -20.88
C MET A 221 25.58 -23.84 -20.35
N LEU A 222 25.41 -22.84 -21.21
CA LEU A 222 25.34 -21.44 -20.81
C LEU A 222 23.91 -21.07 -20.44
N SER A 223 23.74 -20.43 -19.28
CA SER A 223 22.43 -19.93 -18.87
C SER A 223 21.98 -18.75 -19.73
N PRO A 224 20.87 -18.85 -20.49
CA PRO A 224 20.37 -17.76 -21.32
C PRO A 224 20.07 -16.50 -20.51
N LEU A 225 19.65 -16.68 -19.26
CA LEU A 225 19.28 -15.58 -18.35
C LEU A 225 20.45 -14.63 -18.06
N VAL A 226 21.67 -15.16 -17.91
CA VAL A 226 22.88 -14.36 -17.65
C VAL A 226 23.26 -13.55 -18.88
N ILE A 227 23.10 -14.13 -20.07
CA ILE A 227 23.45 -13.47 -21.33
C ILE A 227 22.39 -12.44 -21.74
N SER A 228 21.12 -12.68 -21.45
CA SER A 228 20.04 -11.75 -21.77
C SER A 228 20.01 -10.51 -20.86
N LEU A 229 20.57 -10.58 -19.65
CA LEU A 229 20.54 -9.51 -18.65
C LEU A 229 21.06 -8.15 -19.18
N PRO A 230 22.24 -8.05 -19.81
CA PRO A 230 22.74 -6.78 -20.35
C PRO A 230 21.82 -6.20 -21.43
N PHE A 231 21.21 -7.04 -22.27
CA PHE A 231 20.28 -6.59 -23.32
C PHE A 231 18.97 -6.05 -22.71
N LYS A 232 18.47 -6.68 -21.66
CA LYS A 232 17.28 -6.21 -20.93
C LYS A 232 17.54 -4.85 -20.29
N LEU A 233 18.68 -4.69 -19.61
CA LEU A 233 19.04 -3.42 -18.99
C LEU A 233 19.22 -2.31 -20.02
N LEU A 234 19.90 -2.60 -21.13
CA LEU A 234 20.09 -1.63 -22.20
C LEU A 234 18.75 -1.18 -22.79
N LEU A 235 17.86 -2.12 -23.11
CA LEU A 235 16.52 -1.79 -23.61
C LEU A 235 15.75 -0.95 -22.59
N PHE A 236 15.76 -1.33 -21.31
CA PHE A 236 15.04 -0.63 -20.26
C PHE A 236 15.51 0.82 -20.09
N VAL A 237 16.82 1.05 -20.20
CA VAL A 237 17.40 2.41 -20.13
C VAL A 237 17.08 3.21 -21.39
N LEU A 238 17.16 2.61 -22.58
CA LEU A 238 16.85 3.29 -23.84
C LEU A 238 15.41 3.78 -23.94
N VAL A 239 14.47 3.04 -23.37
CA VAL A 239 13.03 3.38 -23.38
C VAL A 239 12.63 4.27 -22.19
N ASP A 240 13.60 4.65 -21.34
CA ASP A 240 13.32 5.32 -20.04
C ASP A 240 12.27 4.55 -19.23
N GLY A 241 12.53 3.27 -19.02
CA GLY A 241 11.60 2.33 -18.43
C GLY A 241 11.14 2.70 -17.02
N TRP A 242 11.95 3.43 -16.24
CA TRP A 242 11.56 3.91 -14.91
C TRP A 242 10.44 4.94 -14.99
N THR A 243 10.59 5.97 -15.82
CA THR A 243 9.57 7.01 -16.01
C THR A 243 8.29 6.41 -16.58
N LEU A 244 8.41 5.51 -17.56
CA LEU A 244 7.26 4.82 -18.14
C LEU A 244 6.49 4.00 -17.09
N THR A 245 7.21 3.23 -16.27
CA THR A 245 6.60 2.39 -15.23
C THR A 245 5.91 3.23 -14.17
N VAL A 246 6.57 4.27 -13.65
CA VAL A 246 6.00 5.16 -12.63
C VAL A 246 4.77 5.88 -13.17
N ASN A 247 4.85 6.43 -14.39
CA ASN A 247 3.70 7.09 -15.02
C ASN A 247 2.53 6.12 -15.21
N THR A 248 2.78 4.92 -15.72
CA THR A 248 1.73 3.90 -15.91
C THR A 248 1.08 3.53 -14.58
N LEU A 249 1.87 3.37 -13.51
CA LEU A 249 1.36 3.05 -12.18
C LEU A 249 0.50 4.18 -11.60
N VAL A 250 0.97 5.42 -11.69
CA VAL A 250 0.24 6.58 -11.15
C VAL A 250 -1.04 6.83 -11.96
N THR A 251 -0.96 6.78 -13.30
CA THR A 251 -2.13 6.99 -14.17
C THR A 251 -3.13 5.83 -14.13
N SER A 252 -2.70 4.63 -13.71
CA SER A 252 -3.61 3.48 -13.54
C SER A 252 -4.58 3.66 -12.37
N ILE A 253 -4.34 4.63 -11.48
CA ILE A 253 -5.21 4.94 -10.36
C ILE A 253 -6.20 6.00 -10.82
N GLN A 254 -7.40 5.55 -11.15
CA GLN A 254 -8.46 6.40 -11.67
C GLN A 254 -9.16 7.17 -10.54
N GLY A 255 -9.53 8.42 -10.82
CA GLY A 255 -10.55 9.11 -10.05
C GLY A 255 -10.07 10.17 -9.07
N TYR A 256 -8.85 10.71 -9.27
CA TYR A 256 -8.38 11.87 -8.51
C TYR A 256 -7.77 12.91 -9.43
#